data_41ca62559a6cd580af1467bb0cf3b623
#
_entry.id   41ca62559a6cd580af1467bb0cf3b623
#
_cell.length_a   1.000
_cell.length_b   1.000
_cell.length_c   1.000
_cell.angle_alpha   90.00
_cell.angle_beta   90.00
_cell.angle_gamma   90.00
#
_symmetry.space_group_name_H-M   'P 1'
#
loop_
_entity.id
_entity.type
_entity.pdbx_description
1 polymer ?
#
loop_
_entity_poly.entity_id
_entity_poly.type
_entity_poly.pdbx_seq_one_letter_code
_entity_poly.pdbx_strand_id
1 'polypeptide(L)'
;FNDVRDQYGRTTFAQQGGLLAARAFQDAGKTDEAKATLRWVADKASDEGLQAVARLRLAALLADGQAYDDAMAQLSGRFPSTFTALVADRRGDILNLQGKKAEARAEYQKALAAMDASSDYRRLIEVKLTALGGQPPAMPDAPGTGRS
;
A
#
# COMPACT_ATOMS: atom_id res chain seq x y z
N PHE A 1 -5.43 -22.62 9.31
CA PHE A 1 -5.16 -21.26 9.83
C PHE A 1 -6.07 -20.90 11.02
N ASN A 2 -7.35 -21.19 10.95
CA ASN A 2 -8.31 -20.85 12.03
C ASN A 2 -7.91 -21.43 13.40
N ASP A 3 -7.46 -22.68 13.43
CA ASP A 3 -7.00 -23.32 14.68
C ASP A 3 -5.78 -22.60 15.27
N VAL A 4 -4.83 -22.19 14.43
CA VAL A 4 -3.65 -21.42 14.85
C VAL A 4 -4.06 -20.04 15.36
N ARG A 5 -5.01 -19.39 14.68
CA ARG A 5 -5.56 -18.10 15.11
C ARG A 5 -6.22 -18.19 16.47
N ASP A 6 -7.01 -19.22 16.70
CA ASP A 6 -7.79 -19.37 17.93
C ASP A 6 -6.91 -19.73 19.14
N GLN A 7 -5.86 -20.52 18.92
CA GLN A 7 -4.93 -20.93 19.98
C GLN A 7 -3.78 -19.95 20.21
N TYR A 8 -3.25 -19.33 19.16
CA TYR A 8 -2.01 -18.55 19.18
C TYR A 8 -2.13 -17.16 18.57
N GLY A 9 -3.33 -16.62 18.48
CA GLY A 9 -3.64 -15.39 17.74
C GLY A 9 -2.84 -14.15 18.13
N ARG A 10 -2.20 -14.14 19.30
CA ARG A 10 -1.35 -13.04 19.76
C ARG A 10 0.11 -13.22 19.39
N THR A 11 0.49 -14.34 18.80
CA THR A 11 1.89 -14.59 18.44
C THR A 11 2.21 -13.98 17.07
N THR A 12 3.43 -13.49 16.91
CA THR A 12 3.94 -13.02 15.61
C THR A 12 3.85 -14.13 14.55
N PHE A 13 4.07 -15.38 14.94
CA PHE A 13 3.93 -16.54 14.05
C PHE A 13 2.52 -16.68 13.46
N ALA A 14 1.49 -16.56 14.30
CA ALA A 14 0.10 -16.61 13.83
C ALA A 14 -0.24 -15.43 12.90
N GLN A 15 0.30 -14.26 13.20
CA GLN A 15 0.09 -13.04 12.40
C GLN A 15 0.78 -13.12 11.04
N GLN A 16 2.01 -13.63 10.98
CA GLN A 16 2.71 -13.92 9.72
C GLN A 16 1.99 -15.03 8.94
N GLY A 17 1.56 -16.08 9.62
CA GLY A 17 0.74 -17.15 9.04
C GLY A 17 -0.57 -16.62 8.45
N GLY A 18 -1.15 -15.61 9.06
CA GLY A 18 -2.32 -14.90 8.55
C GLY A 18 -2.09 -14.25 7.19
N LEU A 19 -0.95 -13.60 6.99
CA LEU A 19 -0.61 -13.01 5.68
C LEU A 19 -0.43 -14.08 4.59
N LEU A 20 0.18 -15.22 4.93
CA LEU A 20 0.33 -16.36 4.02
C LEU A 20 -1.03 -16.99 3.68
N ALA A 21 -1.87 -17.19 4.70
CA ALA A 21 -3.23 -17.72 4.51
C ALA A 21 -4.08 -16.80 3.63
N ALA A 22 -4.02 -15.49 3.83
CA ALA A 22 -4.72 -14.53 2.99
C ALA A 22 -4.31 -14.64 1.52
N ARG A 23 -3.02 -14.81 1.25
CA ARG A 23 -2.52 -15.03 -0.11
C ARG A 23 -3.05 -16.33 -0.70
N ALA A 24 -3.01 -17.43 0.06
CA ALA A 24 -3.56 -18.71 -0.38
C ALA A 24 -5.06 -18.62 -0.71
N PHE A 25 -5.83 -17.88 0.09
CA PHE A 25 -7.24 -17.62 -0.19
C PHE A 25 -7.44 -16.81 -1.47
N GLN A 26 -6.61 -15.78 -1.72
CA GLN A 26 -6.66 -15.02 -2.97
C GLN A 26 -6.36 -15.90 -4.18
N ASP A 27 -5.31 -16.72 -4.12
CA ASP A 27 -4.91 -17.63 -5.20
C ASP A 27 -5.99 -18.68 -5.49
N ALA A 28 -6.77 -19.06 -4.47
CA ALA A 28 -7.91 -19.98 -4.60
C ALA A 28 -9.23 -19.27 -5.00
N GLY A 29 -9.22 -17.97 -5.24
CA GLY A 29 -10.42 -17.19 -5.57
C GLY A 29 -11.36 -16.94 -4.39
N LYS A 30 -10.92 -17.22 -3.15
CA LYS A 30 -11.69 -17.04 -1.90
C LYS A 30 -11.47 -15.64 -1.35
N THR A 31 -12.03 -14.64 -2.04
CA THR A 31 -11.77 -13.22 -1.74
C THR A 31 -12.31 -12.80 -0.38
N ASP A 32 -13.46 -13.28 0.04
CA ASP A 32 -14.06 -12.91 1.33
C ASP A 32 -13.26 -13.44 2.52
N GLU A 33 -12.75 -14.68 2.42
CA GLU A 33 -11.87 -15.28 3.41
C GLU A 33 -10.52 -14.53 3.47
N ALA A 34 -9.99 -14.13 2.31
CA ALA A 34 -8.78 -13.32 2.24
C ALA A 34 -8.98 -11.97 2.95
N LYS A 35 -10.06 -11.26 2.68
CA LYS A 35 -10.39 -9.98 3.34
C LYS A 35 -10.55 -10.15 4.85
N ALA A 36 -11.28 -11.17 5.29
CA ALA A 36 -11.48 -11.44 6.72
C ALA A 36 -10.16 -11.73 7.44
N THR A 37 -9.29 -12.51 6.81
CA THR A 37 -7.96 -12.83 7.35
C THR A 37 -7.07 -11.59 7.44
N LEU A 38 -7.07 -10.75 6.42
CA LEU A 38 -6.30 -9.49 6.41
C LEU A 38 -6.81 -8.50 7.46
N ARG A 39 -8.13 -8.39 7.65
CA ARG A 39 -8.70 -7.56 8.72
C ARG A 39 -8.23 -8.04 10.08
N TRP A 40 -8.26 -9.35 10.31
CA TRP A 40 -7.78 -9.91 11.57
C TRP A 40 -6.30 -9.57 11.82
N VAL A 41 -5.41 -9.69 10.83
CA VAL A 41 -4.00 -9.30 10.97
C VAL A 41 -3.87 -7.81 11.22
N ALA A 42 -4.59 -6.98 10.46
CA ALA A 42 -4.56 -5.53 10.62
C ALA A 42 -4.97 -5.07 12.03
N ASP A 43 -5.95 -5.75 12.63
CA ASP A 43 -6.50 -5.39 13.93
C ASP A 43 -5.71 -5.98 15.10
N LYS A 44 -5.14 -7.16 14.93
CA LYS A 44 -4.56 -7.96 16.04
C LYS A 44 -3.04 -8.03 16.03
N ALA A 45 -2.38 -7.72 14.93
CA ALA A 45 -0.93 -7.76 14.90
C ALA A 45 -0.34 -6.74 15.89
N SER A 46 0.62 -7.17 16.68
CA SER A 46 1.41 -6.31 17.55
C SER A 46 2.54 -5.59 16.81
N ASP A 47 2.95 -6.14 15.69
CA ASP A 47 3.96 -5.55 14.81
C ASP A 47 3.33 -4.57 13.84
N GLU A 48 3.76 -3.31 13.88
CA GLU A 48 3.23 -2.23 13.03
C GLU A 48 3.50 -2.47 11.54
N GLY A 49 4.58 -3.16 11.19
CA GLY A 49 4.89 -3.54 9.81
C GLY A 49 3.90 -4.58 9.27
N LEU A 50 3.56 -5.59 10.07
CA LEU A 50 2.55 -6.58 9.70
C LEU A 50 1.16 -5.95 9.57
N GLN A 51 0.79 -5.04 10.46
CA GLN A 51 -0.45 -4.27 10.35
C GLN A 51 -0.48 -3.47 9.04
N ALA A 52 0.61 -2.76 8.74
CA ALA A 52 0.73 -1.95 7.53
C ALA A 52 0.57 -2.80 6.25
N VAL A 53 1.25 -3.93 6.17
CA VAL A 53 1.14 -4.87 5.03
C VAL A 53 -0.28 -5.39 4.88
N ALA A 54 -0.91 -5.80 5.99
CA ALA A 54 -2.28 -6.30 5.97
C ALA A 54 -3.27 -5.24 5.49
N ARG A 55 -3.15 -4.00 5.97
CA ARG A 55 -4.00 -2.87 5.56
C ARG A 55 -3.83 -2.52 4.09
N LEU A 56 -2.59 -2.50 3.58
CA LEU A 56 -2.30 -2.25 2.17
C LEU A 56 -2.91 -3.32 1.26
N ARG A 57 -2.77 -4.59 1.61
CA ARG A 57 -3.36 -5.70 0.85
C ARG A 57 -4.88 -5.69 0.90
N LEU A 58 -5.46 -5.41 2.08
CA LEU A 58 -6.90 -5.29 2.25
C LEU A 58 -7.46 -4.15 1.41
N ALA A 59 -6.80 -3.00 1.40
CA ALA A 59 -7.18 -1.86 0.57
C ALA A 59 -7.20 -2.21 -0.92
N ALA A 60 -6.21 -2.96 -1.41
CA ALA A 60 -6.16 -3.42 -2.79
C ALA A 60 -7.34 -4.34 -3.13
N LEU A 61 -7.67 -5.31 -2.28
CA LEU A 61 -8.82 -6.20 -2.49
C LEU A 61 -10.16 -5.46 -2.45
N LEU A 62 -10.30 -4.48 -1.55
CA LEU A 62 -11.50 -3.65 -1.47
C LEU A 62 -11.65 -2.78 -2.73
N ALA A 63 -10.56 -2.21 -3.22
CA ALA A 63 -10.55 -1.42 -4.46
C ALA A 63 -10.90 -2.27 -5.69
N ASP A 64 -10.38 -3.48 -5.79
CA ASP A 64 -10.73 -4.43 -6.85
C ASP A 64 -12.23 -4.78 -6.86
N GLY A 65 -12.84 -4.80 -5.69
CA GLY A 65 -14.29 -4.97 -5.51
C GLY A 65 -15.09 -3.66 -5.58
N GLN A 66 -14.48 -2.56 -5.98
CA GLN A 66 -15.08 -1.22 -6.08
C GLN A 66 -15.56 -0.63 -4.74
N ALA A 67 -15.13 -1.18 -3.61
CA ALA A 67 -15.39 -0.64 -2.27
C ALA A 67 -14.33 0.45 -1.94
N TYR A 68 -14.33 1.54 -2.70
CA TYR A 68 -13.28 2.56 -2.64
C TYR A 68 -13.22 3.30 -1.30
N ASP A 69 -14.35 3.62 -0.69
CA ASP A 69 -14.37 4.31 0.59
C ASP A 69 -13.78 3.44 1.71
N ASP A 70 -14.12 2.16 1.72
CA ASP A 70 -13.56 1.19 2.66
C ASP A 70 -12.05 0.99 2.40
N ALA A 71 -11.64 0.95 1.13
CA ALA A 71 -10.24 0.86 0.74
C ALA A 71 -9.44 2.08 1.24
N MET A 72 -9.96 3.29 1.05
CA MET A 72 -9.33 4.52 1.53
C MET A 72 -9.28 4.56 3.06
N ALA A 73 -10.30 4.05 3.74
CA ALA A 73 -10.31 3.94 5.21
C ALA A 73 -9.16 3.07 5.73
N GLN A 74 -8.81 1.98 5.03
CA GLN A 74 -7.67 1.14 5.39
C GLN A 74 -6.32 1.86 5.24
N LEU A 75 -6.23 2.85 4.36
CA LEU A 75 -5.03 3.64 4.09
C LEU A 75 -4.98 4.96 4.86
N SER A 76 -5.97 5.24 5.70
CA SER A 76 -5.99 6.39 6.61
C SER A 76 -5.35 6.05 7.95
N GLY A 77 -4.98 7.07 8.71
CA GLY A 77 -4.37 6.88 10.02
C GLY A 77 -2.86 6.66 9.95
N ARG A 78 -2.32 6.08 11.02
CA ARG A 78 -0.87 5.98 11.22
C ARG A 78 -0.28 4.77 10.52
N PHE A 79 0.82 5.00 9.82
CA PHE A 79 1.70 3.97 9.25
C PHE A 79 3.14 4.23 9.67
N PRO A 80 4.01 3.19 9.78
CA PRO A 80 5.44 3.41 9.88
C PRO A 80 5.97 4.25 8.71
N SER A 81 6.95 5.11 8.95
CA SER A 81 7.47 6.05 7.94
C SER A 81 8.00 5.37 6.68
N THR A 82 8.49 4.14 6.79
CA THR A 82 8.95 3.33 5.65
C THR A 82 7.85 3.01 4.64
N PHE A 83 6.58 3.11 5.03
CA PHE A 83 5.42 2.86 4.16
C PHE A 83 4.83 4.13 3.53
N THR A 84 5.36 5.31 3.84
CA THR A 84 4.77 6.59 3.40
C THR A 84 4.58 6.67 1.89
N ALA A 85 5.60 6.34 1.11
CA ALA A 85 5.53 6.35 -0.36
C ALA A 85 4.51 5.33 -0.88
N LEU A 86 4.52 4.12 -0.33
CA LEU A 86 3.63 3.04 -0.78
C LEU A 86 2.16 3.34 -0.45
N VAL A 87 1.88 3.90 0.72
CA VAL A 87 0.52 4.32 1.11
C VAL A 87 0.02 5.42 0.19
N ALA A 88 0.83 6.44 -0.09
CA ALA A 88 0.47 7.52 -0.99
C ALA A 88 0.23 7.02 -2.43
N ASP A 89 1.06 6.12 -2.94
CA ASP A 89 0.86 5.49 -4.25
C ASP A 89 -0.47 4.72 -4.30
N ARG A 90 -0.79 3.92 -3.31
CA ARG A 90 -2.06 3.17 -3.25
C ARG A 90 -3.28 4.08 -3.14
N ARG A 91 -3.17 5.16 -2.37
CA ARG A 91 -4.22 6.19 -2.31
C ARG A 91 -4.44 6.85 -3.67
N GLY A 92 -3.35 7.18 -4.36
CA GLY A 92 -3.39 7.71 -5.71
C GLY A 92 -4.10 6.78 -6.70
N ASP A 93 -3.78 5.48 -6.65
CA ASP A 93 -4.44 4.46 -7.49
C ASP A 93 -5.95 4.41 -7.25
N ILE A 94 -6.39 4.40 -5.99
CA ILE A 94 -7.81 4.36 -5.63
C ILE A 94 -8.53 5.63 -6.09
N LEU A 95 -7.94 6.80 -5.86
CA LEU A 95 -8.51 8.07 -6.30
C LEU A 95 -8.62 8.15 -7.83
N ASN A 96 -7.63 7.62 -8.53
CA ASN A 96 -7.68 7.52 -9.99
C ASN A 96 -8.83 6.61 -10.47
N LEU A 97 -9.04 5.47 -9.82
CA LEU A 97 -10.18 4.58 -10.10
C LEU A 97 -11.54 5.26 -9.85
N GLN A 98 -11.60 6.18 -8.89
CA GLN A 98 -12.78 7.00 -8.63
C GLN A 98 -12.95 8.18 -9.61
N GLY A 99 -12.01 8.37 -10.55
CA GLY A 99 -12.00 9.52 -11.47
C GLY A 99 -11.54 10.83 -10.84
N LYS A 100 -11.04 10.81 -9.61
CA LYS A 100 -10.54 11.98 -8.86
C LYS A 100 -9.10 12.30 -9.24
N LYS A 101 -8.88 12.69 -10.49
CA LYS A 101 -7.54 12.83 -11.09
C LYS A 101 -6.66 13.85 -10.39
N ALA A 102 -7.20 14.99 -9.96
CA ALA A 102 -6.42 16.03 -9.27
C ALA A 102 -5.92 15.54 -7.91
N GLU A 103 -6.77 14.86 -7.14
CA GLU A 103 -6.41 14.28 -5.86
C GLU A 103 -5.40 13.11 -6.03
N ALA A 104 -5.59 12.27 -7.05
CA ALA A 104 -4.64 11.21 -7.38
C ALA A 104 -3.25 11.76 -7.70
N ARG A 105 -3.16 12.84 -8.48
CA ARG A 105 -1.88 13.52 -8.75
C ARG A 105 -1.20 13.98 -7.48
N ALA A 106 -1.95 14.59 -6.57
CA ALA A 106 -1.41 15.05 -5.29
C ALA A 106 -0.81 13.90 -4.46
N GLU A 107 -1.49 12.74 -4.43
CA GLU A 107 -0.99 11.56 -3.73
C GLU A 107 0.26 10.97 -4.40
N TYR A 108 0.32 10.89 -5.73
CA TYR A 108 1.52 10.45 -6.43
C TYR A 108 2.72 11.40 -6.21
N GLN A 109 2.48 12.72 -6.15
CA GLN A 109 3.52 13.69 -5.80
C GLN A 109 4.05 13.47 -4.38
N LYS A 110 3.19 13.18 -3.42
CA LYS A 110 3.61 12.80 -2.05
C LYS A 110 4.46 11.52 -2.06
N ALA A 111 4.04 10.51 -2.82
CA ALA A 111 4.81 9.28 -2.95
C ALA A 111 6.22 9.55 -3.49
N LEU A 112 6.35 10.34 -4.54
CA LEU A 112 7.64 10.71 -5.13
C LEU A 112 8.52 11.51 -4.17
N ALA A 113 7.94 12.42 -3.38
CA ALA A 113 8.68 13.18 -2.37
C ALA A 113 9.25 12.32 -1.24
N ALA A 114 8.64 11.16 -0.98
CA ALA A 114 9.07 10.22 0.05
C ALA A 114 10.03 9.12 -0.45
N MET A 115 10.43 9.16 -1.71
CA MET A 115 11.25 8.12 -2.35
C MET A 115 12.63 8.64 -2.77
N ASP A 116 13.62 7.73 -2.76
CA ASP A 116 14.93 7.99 -3.33
C ASP A 116 14.87 8.11 -4.86
N ALA A 117 15.76 8.95 -5.41
CA ALA A 117 15.81 9.26 -6.84
C ALA A 117 16.15 8.06 -7.74
N SER A 118 16.78 7.01 -7.20
CA SER A 118 17.32 5.87 -7.97
C SER A 118 16.41 4.62 -7.98
N SER A 119 15.22 4.67 -7.38
CA SER A 119 14.32 3.54 -7.29
C SER A 119 13.57 3.28 -8.62
N ASP A 120 13.55 2.03 -9.10
CA ASP A 120 12.70 1.63 -10.23
C ASP A 120 11.22 1.85 -9.95
N TYR A 121 10.81 1.69 -8.71
CA TYR A 121 9.45 1.98 -8.26
C TYR A 121 9.10 3.46 -8.43
N ARG A 122 10.06 4.37 -8.24
CA ARG A 122 9.88 5.79 -8.51
C ARG A 122 9.45 6.05 -9.95
N ARG A 123 10.09 5.40 -10.93
CA ARG A 123 9.73 5.54 -12.35
C ARG A 123 8.29 5.14 -12.63
N LEU A 124 7.81 4.08 -11.98
CA LEU A 124 6.42 3.65 -12.11
C LEU A 124 5.46 4.75 -11.65
N ILE A 125 5.73 5.38 -10.52
CA ILE A 125 4.89 6.47 -10.00
C ILE A 125 4.98 7.71 -10.89
N GLU A 126 6.15 8.04 -11.43
CA GLU A 126 6.33 9.13 -12.41
C GLU A 126 5.48 8.90 -13.67
N VAL A 127 5.43 7.67 -14.18
CA VAL A 127 4.55 7.29 -15.29
C VAL A 127 3.09 7.49 -14.94
N LYS A 128 2.64 7.05 -13.77
CA LYS A 128 1.27 7.25 -13.29
C LYS A 128 0.91 8.72 -13.18
N LEU A 129 1.79 9.52 -12.62
CA LEU A 129 1.62 10.98 -12.48
C LEU A 129 1.52 11.67 -13.84
N THR A 130 2.43 11.35 -14.74
CA THR A 130 2.47 11.92 -16.10
C THR A 130 1.21 11.55 -16.89
N ALA A 131 0.74 10.32 -16.76
CA ALA A 131 -0.51 9.85 -17.41
C ALA A 131 -1.74 10.67 -16.97
N LEU A 132 -1.70 11.27 -15.78
CA LEU A 132 -2.74 12.16 -15.26
C LEU A 132 -2.47 13.65 -15.54
N GLY A 133 -1.46 13.98 -16.37
CA GLY A 133 -1.09 15.35 -16.70
C GLY A 133 -0.30 16.08 -15.60
N GLY A 134 0.25 15.36 -14.63
CA GLY A 134 1.14 15.90 -13.62
C GLY A 134 2.59 15.95 -14.11
N GLN A 135 3.40 16.76 -13.43
CA GLN A 135 4.84 16.80 -13.68
C GLN A 135 5.58 16.20 -12.49
N PRO A 136 6.51 15.25 -12.71
CA PRO A 136 7.38 14.77 -11.65
C PRO A 136 8.19 15.93 -11.04
N PRO A 137 8.48 15.90 -9.74
CA PRO A 137 9.38 16.88 -9.14
C PRO A 137 10.74 16.81 -9.84
N ALA A 138 11.35 17.98 -10.05
CA ALA A 138 12.69 18.06 -10.63
C ALA A 138 13.66 17.20 -9.81
N MET A 139 14.46 16.38 -10.51
CA MET A 139 15.55 15.65 -9.87
C MET A 139 16.51 16.67 -9.26
N PRO A 140 16.93 16.51 -8.00
CA PRO A 140 18.06 17.29 -7.51
C PRO A 140 19.24 17.04 -8.46
N ASP A 141 19.85 18.12 -8.93
CA ASP A 141 21.02 18.04 -9.81
C ASP A 141 22.02 17.04 -9.22
N ALA A 142 22.45 16.09 -10.03
CA ALA A 142 23.55 15.22 -9.67
C ALA A 142 24.73 16.13 -9.23
N PRO A 143 25.42 15.82 -8.11
CA PRO A 143 26.54 16.63 -7.66
C PRO A 143 27.49 16.79 -8.83
N GLY A 144 27.65 18.02 -9.26
CA GLY A 144 28.40 18.38 -10.47
C GLY A 144 29.78 17.71 -10.48
N THR A 145 30.04 16.95 -11.52
CA THR A 145 31.42 16.65 -11.88
C THR A 145 32.09 17.99 -12.17
N GLY A 146 32.74 18.52 -11.12
CA GLY A 146 33.60 19.67 -11.27
C GLY A 146 34.65 19.36 -12.34
N ARG A 147 34.49 19.95 -13.50
CA ARG A 147 35.57 20.07 -14.45
C ARG A 147 36.45 21.22 -13.96
N SER A 148 37.57 20.86 -13.38
CA SER A 148 38.74 21.71 -13.30
C SER A 148 39.47 21.67 -14.64
#